data_7c44e1d4eb9e71fec89038c6556d8bf7
#
_entry.id   7c44e1d4eb9e71fec89038c6556d8bf7
#
_cell.length_a   1.000
_cell.length_b   1.000
_cell.length_c   1.000
_cell.angle_alpha   90.00
_cell.angle_beta   90.00
_cell.angle_gamma   90.00
#
_symmetry.space_group_name_H-M   'P 1'
#
loop_
_entity.id
_entity.type
_entity.pdbx_description
1 polymer ?
#
loop_
_entity_poly.entity_id
_entity_poly.type
_entity_poly.pdbx_seq_one_letter_code
_entity_poly.pdbx_strand_id
1 'polypeptide(L)'
;LTHNPQPLHLDAEAAAATEFGRILVNSCFTFSLLVGASVADTTEGVLVANLGFDEVRLPAPVFIGDTLRFESECVALRESKSRPNAGLVTWEHRA
;
A
#
# COMPACT_ATOMS: atom_id res chain seq x y z
N LEU A 1 10.57 3.04 -9.97
CA LEU A 1 10.39 3.51 -8.58
C LEU A 1 10.81 2.48 -7.54
N THR A 2 10.48 1.22 -7.75
CA THR A 2 10.77 0.16 -6.77
C THR A 2 12.15 -0.46 -6.93
N HIS A 3 12.85 -0.16 -8.02
CA HIS A 3 14.12 -0.77 -8.41
C HIS A 3 14.07 -2.30 -8.55
N ASN A 4 12.87 -2.87 -8.68
CA ASN A 4 12.69 -4.31 -8.86
C ASN A 4 12.91 -4.69 -10.33
N PRO A 5 13.95 -5.50 -10.67
CA PRO A 5 14.27 -5.83 -12.05
C PRO A 5 13.58 -7.08 -12.59
N GLN A 6 12.61 -7.65 -11.90
CA GLN A 6 11.92 -8.86 -12.34
C GLN A 6 11.27 -8.67 -13.72
N PRO A 7 11.55 -9.54 -14.70
CA PRO A 7 10.97 -9.44 -16.03
C PRO A 7 9.44 -9.46 -16.04
N LEU A 8 8.81 -10.15 -15.09
CA LEU A 8 7.36 -10.17 -14.91
C LEU A 8 6.75 -8.76 -14.82
N HIS A 9 7.47 -7.81 -14.27
CA HIS A 9 7.00 -6.44 -14.08
C HIS A 9 7.42 -5.49 -15.21
N LEU A 10 8.38 -5.86 -16.04
CA LEU A 10 9.03 -4.96 -16.98
C LEU A 10 8.93 -5.40 -18.45
N ASP A 11 8.83 -6.69 -18.72
CA ASP A 11 8.91 -7.26 -20.05
C ASP A 11 7.61 -7.97 -20.41
N ALA A 12 6.87 -7.39 -21.37
CA ALA A 12 5.58 -7.94 -21.80
C ALA A 12 5.69 -9.36 -22.39
N GLU A 13 6.76 -9.66 -23.11
CA GLU A 13 6.96 -11.00 -23.68
C GLU A 13 7.25 -12.03 -22.59
N ALA A 14 8.12 -11.69 -21.63
CA ALA A 14 8.41 -12.55 -20.50
C ALA A 14 7.16 -12.75 -19.62
N ALA A 15 6.40 -11.69 -19.38
CA ALA A 15 5.16 -11.76 -18.60
C ALA A 15 4.09 -12.61 -19.29
N ALA A 16 3.98 -12.56 -20.62
CA ALA A 16 3.04 -13.38 -21.38
C ALA A 16 3.31 -14.88 -21.26
N ALA A 17 4.56 -15.26 -20.99
CA ALA A 17 4.97 -16.65 -20.79
C ALA A 17 4.72 -17.16 -19.37
N THR A 18 4.34 -16.28 -18.42
CA THR A 18 4.03 -16.66 -17.04
C THR A 18 2.57 -17.08 -16.89
N GLU A 19 2.22 -17.64 -15.73
CA GLU A 19 0.83 -17.99 -15.39
C GLU A 19 -0.10 -16.78 -15.39
N PHE A 20 0.42 -15.55 -15.22
CA PHE A 20 -0.36 -14.31 -15.25
C PHE A 20 -0.70 -13.85 -16.67
N GLY A 21 0.07 -14.24 -17.69
CA GLY A 21 -0.19 -13.93 -19.10
C GLY A 21 0.04 -12.49 -19.52
N ARG A 22 0.38 -11.60 -18.62
CA ARG A 22 0.62 -10.16 -18.86
C ARG A 22 1.44 -9.54 -17.72
N ILE A 23 1.90 -8.30 -17.92
CA ILE A 23 2.71 -7.63 -16.91
C ILE A 23 1.93 -7.48 -15.59
N LEU A 24 2.52 -8.03 -14.54
CA LEU A 24 2.05 -7.88 -13.17
C LEU A 24 2.62 -6.59 -12.58
N VAL A 25 1.76 -5.77 -11.97
CA VAL A 25 2.20 -4.59 -11.24
C VAL A 25 2.93 -5.04 -9.97
N ASN A 26 4.07 -4.41 -9.68
CA ASN A 26 4.83 -4.69 -8.46
C ASN A 26 3.97 -4.42 -7.22
N SER A 27 3.87 -5.38 -6.33
CA SER A 27 3.02 -5.30 -5.15
C SER A 27 3.43 -4.19 -4.17
N CYS A 28 4.72 -3.90 -4.06
CA CYS A 28 5.19 -2.78 -3.24
C CYS A 28 4.75 -1.43 -3.81
N PHE A 29 4.65 -1.31 -5.12
CA PHE A 29 4.09 -0.12 -5.76
C PHE A 29 2.62 0.04 -5.43
N THR A 30 1.82 -1.01 -5.55
CA THR A 30 0.40 -1.02 -5.20
C THR A 30 0.19 -0.66 -3.72
N PHE A 31 1.00 -1.23 -2.84
CA PHE A 31 0.97 -0.93 -1.41
C PHE A 31 1.26 0.55 -1.14
N SER A 32 2.25 1.11 -1.80
CA SER A 32 2.58 2.54 -1.67
C SER A 32 1.45 3.44 -2.15
N LEU A 33 0.77 3.06 -3.24
CA LEU A 33 -0.40 3.81 -3.73
C LEU A 33 -1.54 3.78 -2.72
N LEU A 34 -1.81 2.64 -2.10
CA LEU A 34 -2.86 2.49 -1.09
C LEU A 34 -2.60 3.42 0.10
N VAL A 35 -1.40 3.38 0.65
CA VAL A 35 -1.04 4.23 1.79
C VAL A 35 -1.08 5.70 1.39
N GLY A 36 -0.52 6.05 0.24
CA GLY A 36 -0.51 7.42 -0.27
C GLY A 36 -1.90 7.99 -0.51
N ALA A 37 -2.79 7.20 -1.10
CA ALA A 37 -4.17 7.62 -1.35
C ALA A 37 -4.95 7.90 -0.06
N SER A 38 -4.59 7.26 1.05
CA SER A 38 -5.26 7.47 2.33
C SER A 38 -4.88 8.78 3.02
N VAL A 39 -3.78 9.40 2.62
CA VAL A 39 -3.17 10.54 3.37
C VAL A 39 -4.11 11.73 3.47
N ALA A 40 -4.71 12.15 2.35
CA ALA A 40 -5.54 13.35 2.31
C ALA A 40 -6.72 13.28 3.29
N ASP A 41 -7.31 12.09 3.45
CA ASP A 41 -8.48 11.89 4.29
C ASP A 41 -8.15 11.50 5.74
N THR A 42 -6.92 11.12 6.03
CA THR A 42 -6.57 10.56 7.34
C THR A 42 -5.47 11.34 8.07
N THR A 43 -4.33 11.53 7.46
CA THR A 43 -3.09 11.93 8.17
C THR A 43 -2.45 13.20 7.66
N GLU A 44 -2.94 13.80 6.59
CA GLU A 44 -2.33 14.99 6.01
C GLU A 44 -2.23 16.13 7.02
N GLY A 45 -1.02 16.64 7.22
CA GLY A 45 -0.75 17.75 8.10
C GLY A 45 -0.68 17.42 9.59
N VAL A 46 -1.02 16.20 10.00
CA VAL A 46 -1.06 15.80 11.41
C VAL A 46 -0.16 14.62 11.76
N LEU A 47 0.38 13.95 10.75
CA LEU A 47 1.25 12.80 10.96
C LEU A 47 2.61 13.22 11.49
N VAL A 48 3.04 12.60 12.57
CA VAL A 48 4.41 12.74 13.09
C VAL A 48 5.32 11.69 12.46
N ALA A 49 4.93 10.42 12.51
CA ALA A 49 5.71 9.32 11.96
C ALA A 49 4.84 8.08 11.75
N ASN A 50 5.23 7.27 10.78
CA ASN A 50 4.73 5.93 10.63
C ASN A 50 5.60 4.99 11.46
N LEU A 51 4.99 4.27 12.39
CA LEU A 51 5.71 3.35 13.28
C LEU A 51 5.84 1.94 12.71
N GLY A 52 5.04 1.59 11.72
CA GLY A 52 5.13 0.27 11.10
C GLY A 52 3.81 -0.25 10.57
N PHE A 53 3.86 -1.50 10.17
CA PHE A 53 2.72 -2.25 9.66
C PHE A 53 2.67 -3.60 10.39
N ASP A 54 1.51 -3.94 10.94
CA ASP A 54 1.33 -5.20 11.65
C ASP A 54 1.08 -6.36 10.68
N GLU A 55 0.35 -6.11 9.61
CA GLU A 55 0.02 -7.13 8.62
C GLU A 55 -0.18 -6.50 7.24
N VAL A 56 0.41 -7.13 6.23
CA VAL A 56 0.20 -6.77 4.83
C VAL A 56 -0.17 -8.04 4.07
N ARG A 57 -1.32 -8.01 3.37
CA ARG A 57 -1.78 -9.11 2.52
C ARG A 57 -1.96 -8.62 1.09
N LEU A 58 -1.61 -9.48 0.16
CA LEU A 58 -1.69 -9.21 -1.28
C LEU A 58 -2.53 -10.33 -1.94
N PRO A 59 -3.86 -10.33 -1.71
CA PRO A 59 -4.71 -11.47 -2.05
C PRO A 59 -4.95 -11.66 -3.55
N ALA A 60 -4.76 -10.63 -4.36
CA ALA A 60 -5.03 -10.67 -5.79
C ALA A 60 -3.97 -9.91 -6.58
N PRO A 61 -3.64 -10.37 -7.80
CA PRO A 61 -2.72 -9.66 -8.68
C PRO A 61 -3.35 -8.37 -9.22
N VAL A 62 -2.51 -7.38 -9.50
CA VAL A 62 -2.90 -6.13 -10.15
C VAL A 62 -2.16 -6.04 -11.49
N PHE A 63 -2.87 -5.64 -12.53
CA PHE A 63 -2.34 -5.54 -13.89
C PHE A 63 -2.45 -4.11 -14.42
N ILE A 64 -1.66 -3.80 -15.45
CA ILE A 64 -1.75 -2.52 -16.14
C ILE A 64 -3.17 -2.35 -16.69
N GLY A 65 -3.77 -1.20 -16.45
CA GLY A 65 -5.15 -0.87 -16.87
C GLY A 65 -6.20 -1.14 -15.81
N ASP A 66 -5.85 -1.84 -14.72
CA ASP A 66 -6.79 -2.07 -13.61
C ASP A 66 -7.13 -0.76 -12.90
N THR A 67 -8.37 -0.66 -12.45
CA THR A 67 -8.83 0.43 -11.59
C THR A 67 -8.84 -0.04 -10.14
N LEU A 68 -8.19 0.73 -9.27
CA LEU A 68 -8.14 0.44 -7.84
C LEU A 68 -9.01 1.42 -7.08
N ARG A 69 -9.74 0.91 -6.08
CA ARG A 69 -10.46 1.72 -5.10
C ARG A 69 -9.83 1.51 -3.74
N PHE A 70 -9.73 2.57 -2.97
CA PHE A 70 -9.07 2.53 -1.67
C PHE A 70 -10.05 2.90 -0.58
N GLU A 71 -10.01 2.15 0.52
CA GLU A 71 -10.79 2.41 1.71
C GLU A 71 -9.87 2.39 2.93
N SER A 72 -10.19 3.20 3.94
CA SER A 72 -9.44 3.24 5.19
C SER A 72 -10.40 3.27 6.35
N GLU A 73 -10.10 2.49 7.39
CA GLU A 73 -10.87 2.42 8.61
C GLU A 73 -9.95 2.59 9.81
N CYS A 74 -10.31 3.49 10.72
CA CYS A 74 -9.62 3.62 12.00
C CYS A 74 -10.09 2.47 12.90
N VAL A 75 -9.17 1.56 13.24
CA VAL A 75 -9.51 0.38 14.04
C VAL A 75 -9.08 0.49 15.49
N ALA A 76 -8.16 1.38 15.82
CA ALA A 76 -7.73 1.62 17.19
C ALA A 76 -7.16 3.01 17.39
N LEU A 77 -7.39 3.59 18.57
CA LEU A 77 -6.84 4.86 19.01
C LEU A 77 -6.31 4.68 20.42
N ARG A 78 -5.15 5.28 20.71
CA ARG A 78 -4.66 5.41 22.08
C ARG A 78 -3.74 6.61 22.22
N GLU A 79 -3.61 7.13 23.45
CA GLU A 79 -2.65 8.17 23.74
C GLU A 79 -1.22 7.63 23.74
N SER A 80 -0.28 8.44 23.25
CA SER A 80 1.14 8.09 23.30
C SER A 80 1.66 8.18 24.73
N LYS A 81 2.38 7.15 25.18
CA LYS A 81 3.03 7.15 26.49
C LYS A 81 4.31 7.97 26.51
N SER A 82 4.94 8.16 25.36
CA SER A 82 6.24 8.84 25.24
C SER A 82 6.14 10.27 24.74
N ARG A 83 4.99 10.68 24.18
CA ARG A 83 4.77 12.04 23.66
C ARG A 83 3.45 12.60 24.18
N PRO A 84 3.47 13.64 25.04
CA PRO A 84 2.28 14.11 25.74
C PRO A 84 1.19 14.70 24.85
N ASN A 85 1.53 15.19 23.67
CA ASN A 85 0.58 15.81 22.72
C ASN A 85 0.33 14.97 21.46
N ALA A 86 0.63 13.68 21.53
CA ALA A 86 0.47 12.77 20.40
C ALA A 86 -0.31 11.52 20.79
N GLY A 87 -0.91 10.90 19.81
CA GLY A 87 -1.63 9.63 19.95
C GLY A 87 -1.15 8.61 18.94
N LEU A 88 -1.52 7.36 19.17
CA LEU A 88 -1.31 6.27 18.25
C LEU A 88 -2.63 5.91 17.58
N VAL A 89 -2.63 5.89 16.25
CA VAL A 89 -3.79 5.52 15.45
C VAL A 89 -3.44 4.29 14.64
N THR A 90 -4.27 3.28 14.72
CA THR A 90 -4.15 2.09 13.87
C THR A 90 -5.19 2.17 12.78
N TRP A 91 -4.73 2.08 11.55
CA TRP A 91 -5.58 2.09 10.36
C TRP A 91 -5.58 0.73 9.68
N GLU A 92 -6.74 0.31 9.19
CA GLU A 92 -6.87 -0.74 8.20
C GLU A 92 -7.12 -0.11 6.84
N HIS A 93 -6.23 -0.38 5.88
CA HIS A 93 -6.38 0.08 4.50
C HIS A 93 -6.71 -1.09 3.60
N ARG A 94 -7.66 -0.89 2.69
CA ARG A 94 -8.08 -1.89 1.70
C ARG A 94 -8.07 -1.27 0.30
N ALA A 95 -7.71 -2.08 -0.67
CA ALA A 95 -7.76 -1.70 -2.08
C ALA A 95 -8.65 -2.65 -2.89
#